data_df24da3d6d0b43fafbde445aac037130
#
_entry.id   df24da3d6d0b43fafbde445aac037130
#
_cell.length_a   1.000
_cell.length_b   1.000
_cell.length_c   1.000
_cell.angle_alpha   90.00
_cell.angle_beta   90.00
_cell.angle_gamma   90.00
#
_symmetry.space_group_name_H-M   'P 1'
#
loop_
_entity.id
_entity.type
_entity.pdbx_description
1 polymer ?
#
loop_
_entity_poly.entity_id
_entity_poly.type
_entity_poly.pdbx_seq_one_letter_code
_entity_poly.pdbx_strand_id
1 'polypeptide(L)'
;TGMWLCGPQRWLSQVELFSIIMALFSRLAPYGRRGRTLWLGWHGWQIGRGLPFRPGLSIFILVLLGTGSFDGFNETFAWLDLIGVNPLAFPGRSAVIIPVICGLAAGNLILVAAFTLLIVLGDRITGGQATARQLLPRFAPTILPIALAYHTAHYLPSLLVDGQYVLMALNDPFNTGANLLGRDGLYVTTGFFNHRETMRMIWLSQALVIVAGHV
;
A
#
# COMPACT_ATOMS: atom_id res chain seq x y z
N THR A 1 -21.24 14.70 3.63
CA THR A 1 -22.48 14.40 2.90
C THR A 1 -22.78 12.89 2.90
N GLY A 2 -21.82 12.00 2.60
CA GLY A 2 -22.08 10.55 2.51
C GLY A 2 -22.51 9.89 3.83
N MET A 3 -21.97 10.29 4.96
CA MET A 3 -22.38 9.79 6.29
C MET A 3 -23.87 10.06 6.59
N TRP A 4 -24.43 11.16 6.08
CA TRP A 4 -25.85 11.49 6.26
C TRP A 4 -26.76 10.59 5.43
N LEU A 5 -26.30 10.12 4.28
CA LEU A 5 -27.08 9.26 3.36
C LEU A 5 -27.07 7.79 3.79
N CYS A 6 -25.92 7.28 4.24
CA CYS A 6 -25.73 5.84 4.50
C CYS A 6 -25.61 5.50 5.99
N GLY A 7 -25.53 6.50 6.85
CA GLY A 7 -25.16 6.36 8.25
C GLY A 7 -23.64 6.20 8.47
N PRO A 8 -23.11 6.66 9.62
CA PRO A 8 -21.65 6.70 9.85
C PRO A 8 -20.99 5.32 9.84
N GLN A 9 -21.63 4.30 10.41
CA GLN A 9 -21.05 2.95 10.45
C GLN A 9 -20.92 2.31 9.07
N ARG A 10 -21.93 2.44 8.22
CA ARG A 10 -21.87 1.91 6.84
C ARG A 10 -20.87 2.70 6.00
N TRP A 11 -20.85 4.01 6.15
CA TRP A 11 -19.92 4.88 5.45
C TRP A 11 -18.47 4.49 5.74
N LEU A 12 -18.08 4.42 7.02
CA LEU A 12 -16.71 4.07 7.44
C LEU A 12 -16.31 2.64 7.07
N SER A 13 -17.26 1.69 7.10
CA SER A 13 -16.94 0.28 6.87
C SER A 13 -17.00 -0.17 5.40
N GLN A 14 -17.62 0.61 4.50
CA GLN A 14 -17.89 0.16 3.13
C GLN A 14 -17.58 1.19 2.05
N VAL A 15 -17.39 2.46 2.40
CA VAL A 15 -17.25 3.55 1.42
C VAL A 15 -16.00 4.38 1.66
N GLU A 16 -15.65 4.67 2.91
CA GLU A 16 -14.50 5.50 3.25
C GLU A 16 -13.20 4.69 3.10
N LEU A 17 -12.38 5.11 2.14
CA LEU A 17 -11.20 4.39 1.67
C LEU A 17 -10.16 4.16 2.78
N PHE A 18 -9.82 5.21 3.54
CA PHE A 18 -8.80 5.12 4.58
C PHE A 18 -9.23 4.21 5.72
N SER A 19 -10.50 4.26 6.14
CA SER A 19 -11.03 3.36 7.14
C SER A 19 -10.97 1.90 6.71
N ILE A 20 -11.24 1.61 5.43
CA ILE A 20 -11.14 0.26 4.87
C ILE A 20 -9.68 -0.20 4.87
N ILE A 21 -8.75 0.63 4.40
CA ILE A 21 -7.31 0.32 4.38
C ILE A 21 -6.79 0.07 5.80
N MET A 22 -7.10 0.97 6.74
CA MET A 22 -6.68 0.82 8.14
C MET A 22 -7.28 -0.43 8.80
N ALA A 23 -8.54 -0.74 8.50
CA ALA A 23 -9.19 -1.96 9.00
C ALA A 23 -8.55 -3.24 8.41
N LEU A 24 -8.10 -3.21 7.16
CA LEU A 24 -7.36 -4.31 6.54
C LEU A 24 -5.99 -4.48 7.19
N PHE A 25 -5.21 -3.41 7.28
CA PHE A 25 -3.86 -3.46 7.85
C PHE A 25 -3.86 -3.76 9.34
N SER A 26 -4.89 -3.37 10.09
CA SER A 26 -5.04 -3.74 11.49
C SER A 26 -5.10 -5.26 11.72
N ARG A 27 -5.51 -6.05 10.70
CA ARG A 27 -5.50 -7.52 10.78
C ARG A 27 -4.11 -8.13 10.73
N LEU A 28 -3.10 -7.34 10.36
CA LEU A 28 -1.70 -7.75 10.40
C LEU A 28 -1.06 -7.49 11.76
N ALA A 29 -1.71 -6.74 12.64
CA ALA A 29 -1.17 -6.41 13.96
C ALA A 29 -0.91 -7.67 14.79
N PRO A 30 0.26 -7.78 15.46
CA PRO A 30 0.59 -8.92 16.32
C PRO A 30 -0.22 -8.92 17.62
N TYR A 31 -0.94 -7.87 17.91
CA TYR A 31 -1.81 -7.76 19.08
C TYR A 31 -3.27 -7.53 18.66
N GLY A 32 -4.17 -8.01 19.47
CA GLY A 32 -5.62 -7.83 19.27
C GLY A 32 -6.36 -7.84 20.59
N ARG A 33 -7.54 -7.22 20.62
CA ARG A 33 -8.40 -7.22 21.80
C ARG A 33 -9.65 -8.05 21.54
N ARG A 34 -9.99 -8.93 22.48
CA ARG A 34 -11.23 -9.69 22.45
C ARG A 34 -11.95 -9.51 23.79
N GLY A 35 -13.00 -8.71 23.78
CA GLY A 35 -13.65 -8.28 25.01
C GLY A 35 -12.70 -7.46 25.90
N ARG A 36 -12.39 -7.95 27.10
CA ARG A 36 -11.45 -7.31 28.05
C ARG A 36 -10.04 -7.89 27.99
N THR A 37 -9.79 -8.93 27.17
CA THR A 37 -8.51 -9.63 27.10
C THR A 37 -7.71 -9.15 25.90
N LEU A 38 -6.45 -8.83 26.12
CA LEU A 38 -5.44 -8.58 25.09
C LEU A 38 -4.86 -9.92 24.63
N TRP A 39 -4.79 -10.11 23.33
CA TRP A 39 -4.19 -11.27 22.70
C TRP A 39 -2.95 -10.85 21.94
N LEU A 40 -1.88 -11.63 22.08
CA LEU A 40 -0.68 -11.54 21.27
C LEU A 40 -0.62 -12.76 20.35
N GLY A 41 -0.28 -12.54 19.10
CA GLY A 41 -0.13 -13.60 18.11
C GLY A 41 0.96 -13.24 17.12
N TRP A 42 1.25 -14.15 16.19
CA TRP A 42 2.18 -13.90 15.12
C TRP A 42 1.61 -12.88 14.12
N HIS A 43 2.47 -12.26 13.34
CA HIS A 43 2.06 -11.33 12.29
C HIS A 43 1.02 -11.98 11.35
N GLY A 44 -0.10 -11.27 11.09
CA GLY A 44 -1.18 -11.80 10.24
C GLY A 44 -2.12 -12.83 10.88
N TRP A 45 -1.92 -13.23 12.14
CA TRP A 45 -2.78 -14.22 12.82
C TRP A 45 -4.28 -13.86 12.83
N GLN A 46 -4.60 -12.59 12.71
CA GLN A 46 -5.99 -12.11 12.71
C GLN A 46 -6.66 -12.24 11.32
N ILE A 47 -5.90 -12.49 10.25
CA ILE A 47 -6.46 -12.65 8.89
C ILE A 47 -7.44 -13.83 8.86
N GLY A 48 -7.06 -14.97 9.44
CA GLY A 48 -7.87 -16.18 9.46
C GLY A 48 -8.97 -16.21 10.54
N ARG A 49 -9.00 -15.26 11.46
CA ARG A 49 -9.90 -15.26 12.63
C ARG A 49 -11.03 -14.23 12.58
N GLY A 50 -11.06 -13.40 11.55
CA GLY A 50 -12.10 -12.39 11.37
C GLY A 50 -13.33 -12.90 10.61
N LEU A 51 -14.28 -12.00 10.37
CA LEU A 51 -15.38 -12.26 9.44
C LEU A 51 -14.82 -12.60 8.05
N PRO A 52 -15.46 -13.52 7.30
CA PRO A 52 -15.02 -13.87 5.96
C PRO A 52 -14.96 -12.62 5.08
N PHE A 53 -13.92 -12.54 4.28
CA PHE A 53 -13.78 -11.46 3.32
C PHE A 53 -14.88 -11.55 2.27
N ARG A 54 -15.42 -10.40 1.89
CA ARG A 54 -16.35 -10.32 0.76
C ARG A 54 -15.55 -10.28 -0.55
N PRO A 55 -16.09 -10.78 -1.68
CA PRO A 55 -15.39 -10.75 -2.96
C PRO A 55 -14.89 -9.35 -3.37
N GLY A 56 -15.69 -8.31 -3.14
CA GLY A 56 -15.29 -6.93 -3.41
C GLY A 56 -14.09 -6.47 -2.59
N LEU A 57 -14.03 -6.83 -1.30
CA LEU A 57 -12.89 -6.53 -0.45
C LEU A 57 -11.64 -7.32 -0.87
N SER A 58 -11.82 -8.54 -1.36
CA SER A 58 -10.74 -9.37 -1.90
C SER A 58 -10.13 -8.75 -3.17
N ILE A 59 -10.97 -8.27 -4.08
CA ILE A 59 -10.51 -7.53 -5.27
C ILE A 59 -9.80 -6.24 -4.84
N PHE A 60 -10.32 -5.53 -3.84
CA PHE A 60 -9.70 -4.32 -3.32
C PHE A 60 -8.28 -4.57 -2.78
N ILE A 61 -8.02 -5.69 -2.09
CA ILE A 61 -6.67 -6.06 -1.63
C ILE A 61 -5.72 -6.24 -2.82
N LEU A 62 -6.17 -6.89 -3.90
CA LEU A 62 -5.37 -7.07 -5.11
C LEU A 62 -5.10 -5.74 -5.81
N VAL A 63 -6.13 -4.88 -5.91
CA VAL A 63 -5.98 -3.53 -6.46
C VAL A 63 -5.03 -2.68 -5.63
N LEU A 64 -5.06 -2.81 -4.30
CA LEU A 64 -4.13 -2.11 -3.42
C LEU A 64 -2.67 -2.49 -3.73
N LEU A 65 -2.37 -3.78 -3.90
CA LEU A 65 -1.04 -4.24 -4.34
C LEU A 65 -0.71 -3.76 -5.75
N GLY A 66 -1.65 -3.94 -6.69
CA GLY A 66 -1.44 -3.60 -8.10
C GLY A 66 -1.21 -2.10 -8.32
N THR A 67 -1.90 -1.25 -7.57
CA THR A 67 -1.72 0.20 -7.64
C THR A 67 -0.32 0.60 -7.18
N GLY A 68 0.14 0.09 -6.03
CA GLY A 68 1.50 0.37 -5.57
C GLY A 68 2.56 -0.17 -6.54
N SER A 69 2.36 -1.38 -7.07
CA SER A 69 3.29 -1.97 -8.05
C SER A 69 3.36 -1.17 -9.33
N PHE A 70 2.23 -0.69 -9.84
CA PHE A 70 2.20 0.15 -11.03
C PHE A 70 2.79 1.54 -10.78
N ASP A 71 2.60 2.09 -9.59
CA ASP A 71 3.18 3.38 -9.22
C ASP A 71 4.72 3.34 -9.30
N GLY A 72 5.34 2.27 -8.83
CA GLY A 72 6.79 2.06 -9.04
C GLY A 72 7.16 1.77 -10.50
N PHE A 73 6.32 1.03 -11.24
CA PHE A 73 6.61 0.68 -12.63
C PHE A 73 6.51 1.89 -13.57
N ASN A 74 5.54 2.78 -13.35
CA ASN A 74 5.34 3.94 -14.22
C ASN A 74 6.50 4.96 -14.20
N GLU A 75 7.37 4.89 -13.20
CA GLU A 75 8.56 5.73 -13.10
C GLU A 75 9.79 5.12 -13.81
N THR A 76 9.67 3.90 -14.33
CA THR A 76 10.78 3.22 -15.01
C THR A 76 10.95 3.67 -16.45
N PHE A 77 12.18 3.59 -16.95
CA PHE A 77 12.48 3.82 -18.37
C PHE A 77 11.73 2.85 -19.28
N ALA A 78 11.49 1.63 -18.83
CA ALA A 78 10.73 0.63 -19.60
C ALA A 78 9.29 1.09 -19.86
N TRP A 79 8.63 1.69 -18.86
CA TRP A 79 7.30 2.25 -19.04
C TRP A 79 7.31 3.47 -19.97
N LEU A 80 8.25 4.39 -19.77
CA LEU A 80 8.37 5.60 -20.57
C LEU A 80 8.64 5.28 -22.04
N ASP A 81 9.49 4.29 -22.32
CA ASP A 81 9.74 3.78 -23.67
C ASP A 81 8.48 3.17 -24.29
N LEU A 82 7.74 2.36 -23.52
CA LEU A 82 6.49 1.73 -23.96
C LEU A 82 5.43 2.76 -24.40
N ILE A 83 5.35 3.89 -23.72
CA ILE A 83 4.40 4.98 -24.07
C ILE A 83 5.00 6.01 -25.05
N GLY A 84 6.23 5.78 -25.55
CA GLY A 84 6.90 6.66 -26.51
C GLY A 84 7.34 8.01 -25.94
N VAL A 85 7.61 8.09 -24.64
CA VAL A 85 8.01 9.31 -23.95
C VAL A 85 9.52 9.28 -23.69
N ASN A 86 10.23 10.29 -24.20
CA ASN A 86 11.65 10.45 -23.88
C ASN A 86 11.82 10.98 -22.44
N PRO A 87 12.40 10.20 -21.52
CA PRO A 87 12.62 10.62 -20.14
C PRO A 87 13.53 11.85 -20.01
N LEU A 88 14.45 12.04 -20.96
CA LEU A 88 15.37 13.17 -20.97
C LEU A 88 14.72 14.49 -21.41
N ALA A 89 13.52 14.43 -21.98
CA ALA A 89 12.76 15.62 -22.34
C ALA A 89 12.00 16.23 -21.15
N PHE A 90 12.04 15.58 -19.97
CA PHE A 90 11.32 15.99 -18.74
C PHE A 90 9.87 16.39 -19.01
N PRO A 91 9.07 15.50 -19.60
CA PRO A 91 7.68 15.81 -19.90
C PRO A 91 6.91 16.12 -18.62
N GLY A 92 6.10 17.17 -18.65
CA GLY A 92 5.22 17.50 -17.52
C GLY A 92 4.19 16.39 -17.26
N ARG A 93 3.64 16.34 -16.04
CA ARG A 93 2.60 15.34 -15.65
C ARG A 93 1.41 15.28 -16.60
N SER A 94 1.02 16.42 -17.18
CA SER A 94 -0.10 16.50 -18.13
C SER A 94 0.14 15.69 -19.40
N ALA A 95 1.38 15.54 -19.84
CA ALA A 95 1.72 14.79 -21.05
C ALA A 95 1.54 13.28 -20.89
N VAL A 96 1.68 12.76 -19.67
CA VAL A 96 1.65 11.32 -19.37
C VAL A 96 0.42 10.86 -18.58
N ILE A 97 -0.50 11.77 -18.20
CA ILE A 97 -1.63 11.44 -17.32
C ILE A 97 -2.55 10.37 -17.93
N ILE A 98 -2.89 10.46 -19.21
CA ILE A 98 -3.77 9.48 -19.85
C ILE A 98 -3.11 8.11 -19.97
N PRO A 99 -1.87 7.97 -20.51
CA PRO A 99 -1.15 6.70 -20.49
C PRO A 99 -1.02 6.08 -19.10
N VAL A 100 -0.73 6.89 -18.07
CA VAL A 100 -0.59 6.42 -16.69
C VAL A 100 -1.94 5.90 -16.15
N ILE A 101 -3.05 6.60 -16.37
CA ILE A 101 -4.39 6.13 -15.96
C ILE A 101 -4.76 4.83 -16.68
N CYS A 102 -4.52 4.76 -17.99
CA CYS A 102 -4.79 3.53 -18.77
C CYS A 102 -3.90 2.38 -18.31
N GLY A 103 -2.62 2.63 -18.08
CA GLY A 103 -1.68 1.64 -17.58
C GLY A 103 -2.03 1.15 -16.19
N LEU A 104 -2.42 2.04 -15.28
CA LEU A 104 -2.88 1.69 -13.94
C LEU A 104 -4.13 0.78 -14.00
N ALA A 105 -5.11 1.14 -14.83
CA ALA A 105 -6.31 0.34 -15.00
C ALA A 105 -5.98 -1.04 -15.61
N ALA A 106 -5.17 -1.08 -16.67
CA ALA A 106 -4.74 -2.32 -17.31
C ALA A 106 -3.92 -3.20 -16.36
N GLY A 107 -2.95 -2.64 -15.66
CA GLY A 107 -2.11 -3.36 -14.69
C GLY A 107 -2.92 -4.00 -13.57
N ASN A 108 -3.87 -3.26 -13.00
CA ASN A 108 -4.77 -3.80 -11.98
C ASN A 108 -5.69 -4.90 -12.54
N LEU A 109 -6.23 -4.73 -13.75
CA LEU A 109 -7.05 -5.75 -14.40
C LEU A 109 -6.26 -7.04 -14.66
N ILE A 110 -5.05 -6.91 -15.17
CA ILE A 110 -4.14 -8.05 -15.43
C ILE A 110 -3.82 -8.76 -14.12
N LEU A 111 -3.48 -8.05 -13.05
CA LEU A 111 -3.17 -8.65 -11.76
C LEU A 111 -4.36 -9.42 -11.19
N VAL A 112 -5.55 -8.80 -11.17
CA VAL A 112 -6.78 -9.45 -10.66
C VAL A 112 -7.15 -10.65 -11.50
N ALA A 113 -7.05 -10.56 -12.83
CA ALA A 113 -7.36 -11.66 -13.74
C ALA A 113 -6.36 -12.80 -13.57
N ALA A 114 -5.06 -12.51 -13.55
CA ALA A 114 -4.00 -13.51 -13.38
C ALA A 114 -4.11 -14.23 -12.03
N PHE A 115 -4.29 -13.48 -10.94
CA PHE A 115 -4.48 -14.07 -9.61
C PHE A 115 -5.72 -14.97 -9.57
N THR A 116 -6.85 -14.49 -10.11
CA THR A 116 -8.10 -15.25 -10.16
C THR A 116 -7.94 -16.52 -11.00
N LEU A 117 -7.28 -16.40 -12.15
CA LEU A 117 -7.01 -17.56 -13.02
C LEU A 117 -6.14 -18.60 -12.30
N LEU A 118 -5.07 -18.17 -11.63
CA LEU A 118 -4.16 -19.07 -10.92
C LEU A 118 -4.84 -19.82 -9.77
N ILE A 119 -5.65 -19.15 -8.95
CA ILE A 119 -6.36 -19.83 -7.85
C ILE A 119 -7.44 -20.79 -8.37
N VAL A 120 -8.14 -20.42 -9.45
CA VAL A 120 -9.13 -21.31 -10.09
C VAL A 120 -8.44 -22.52 -10.73
N LEU A 121 -7.34 -22.30 -11.44
CA LEU A 121 -6.58 -23.39 -12.04
C LEU A 121 -6.03 -24.34 -10.95
N GLY A 122 -5.49 -23.81 -9.88
CA GLY A 122 -5.03 -24.61 -8.73
C GLY A 122 -6.15 -25.45 -8.11
N ASP A 123 -7.35 -24.88 -7.94
CA ASP A 123 -8.54 -25.61 -7.46
C ASP A 123 -8.91 -26.75 -8.44
N ARG A 124 -8.88 -26.48 -9.76
CA ARG A 124 -9.19 -27.51 -10.77
C ARG A 124 -8.17 -28.66 -10.78
N ILE A 125 -6.88 -28.36 -10.70
CA ILE A 125 -5.81 -29.36 -10.67
C ILE A 125 -5.94 -30.27 -9.44
N THR A 126 -6.42 -29.75 -8.32
CA THR A 126 -6.65 -30.54 -7.09
C THR A 126 -8.02 -31.20 -7.02
N GLY A 127 -8.80 -31.19 -8.11
CA GLY A 127 -10.12 -31.82 -8.19
C GLY A 127 -11.26 -30.97 -7.60
N GLY A 128 -11.01 -29.72 -7.26
CA GLY A 128 -12.02 -28.81 -6.73
C GLY A 128 -12.97 -28.29 -7.82
N GLN A 129 -14.11 -27.78 -7.40
CA GLN A 129 -15.13 -27.19 -8.28
C GLN A 129 -15.59 -25.82 -7.80
N ALA A 130 -14.79 -25.18 -6.96
CA ALA A 130 -15.15 -23.88 -6.40
C ALA A 130 -15.13 -22.79 -7.48
N THR A 131 -16.03 -21.82 -7.33
CA THR A 131 -16.07 -20.66 -8.22
C THR A 131 -15.05 -19.60 -7.80
N ALA A 132 -14.64 -18.74 -8.73
CA ALA A 132 -13.77 -17.59 -8.42
C ALA A 132 -14.32 -16.74 -7.25
N ARG A 133 -15.65 -16.56 -7.18
CA ARG A 133 -16.32 -15.83 -6.10
C ARG A 133 -16.14 -16.49 -4.72
N GLN A 134 -15.96 -17.78 -4.67
CA GLN A 134 -15.69 -18.54 -3.45
C GLN A 134 -14.20 -18.58 -3.09
N LEU A 135 -13.33 -18.61 -4.11
CA LEU A 135 -11.87 -18.70 -3.93
C LEU A 135 -11.24 -17.36 -3.56
N LEU A 136 -11.65 -16.27 -4.19
CA LEU A 136 -11.09 -14.94 -3.92
C LEU A 136 -11.09 -14.56 -2.43
N PRO A 137 -12.21 -14.71 -1.66
CA PRO A 137 -12.21 -14.41 -0.23
C PRO A 137 -11.29 -15.31 0.61
N ARG A 138 -10.92 -16.47 0.10
CA ARG A 138 -10.02 -17.41 0.79
C ARG A 138 -8.55 -17.07 0.56
N PHE A 139 -8.20 -16.69 -0.66
CA PHE A 139 -6.80 -16.53 -1.07
C PHE A 139 -6.33 -15.07 -1.10
N ALA A 140 -7.15 -14.11 -1.53
CA ALA A 140 -6.71 -12.71 -1.60
C ALA A 140 -6.22 -12.12 -0.26
N PRO A 141 -6.77 -12.51 0.92
CA PRO A 141 -6.23 -12.02 2.19
C PRO A 141 -4.77 -12.39 2.46
N THR A 142 -4.25 -13.47 1.85
CA THR A 142 -2.82 -13.85 1.98
C THR A 142 -1.89 -12.86 1.29
N ILE A 143 -2.42 -12.03 0.40
CA ILE A 143 -1.66 -10.96 -0.29
C ILE A 143 -1.53 -9.70 0.59
N LEU A 144 -2.32 -9.59 1.66
CA LEU A 144 -2.34 -8.39 2.48
C LEU A 144 -0.98 -8.04 3.13
N PRO A 145 -0.20 -9.00 3.67
CA PRO A 145 1.10 -8.71 4.23
C PRO A 145 2.07 -8.10 3.21
N ILE A 146 2.12 -8.69 2.01
CA ILE A 146 3.00 -8.18 0.94
C ILE A 146 2.49 -6.83 0.39
N ALA A 147 1.18 -6.61 0.33
CA ALA A 147 0.63 -5.31 -0.06
C ALA A 147 1.06 -4.20 0.91
N LEU A 148 1.00 -4.45 2.23
CA LEU A 148 1.50 -3.51 3.23
C LEU A 148 3.01 -3.29 3.11
N ALA A 149 3.77 -4.39 2.99
CA ALA A 149 5.23 -4.33 2.86
C ALA A 149 5.64 -3.53 1.62
N TYR A 150 4.97 -3.76 0.50
CA TYR A 150 5.23 -3.03 -0.73
C TYR A 150 4.96 -1.53 -0.58
N HIS A 151 3.82 -1.14 -0.02
CA HIS A 151 3.52 0.27 0.26
C HIS A 151 4.56 0.90 1.19
N THR A 152 4.93 0.19 2.26
CA THR A 152 5.95 0.67 3.20
C THR A 152 7.30 0.87 2.50
N ALA A 153 7.74 -0.09 1.70
CA ALA A 153 9.01 0.00 0.96
C ALA A 153 8.99 1.10 -0.10
N HIS A 154 7.89 1.20 -0.85
CA HIS A 154 7.74 2.18 -1.94
C HIS A 154 7.73 3.62 -1.42
N TYR A 155 6.96 3.89 -0.35
CA TYR A 155 6.85 5.24 0.21
C TYR A 155 7.94 5.59 1.24
N LEU A 156 8.88 4.67 1.55
CA LEU A 156 9.96 4.94 2.49
C LEU A 156 10.81 6.17 2.11
N PRO A 157 11.24 6.37 0.83
CA PRO A 157 11.98 7.58 0.46
C PRO A 157 11.18 8.87 0.66
N SER A 158 9.90 8.88 0.28
CA SER A 158 9.01 10.02 0.50
C SER A 158 8.82 10.28 2.00
N LEU A 159 8.66 9.25 2.80
CA LEU A 159 8.57 9.39 4.27
C LEU A 159 9.82 10.03 4.87
N LEU A 160 11.00 9.69 4.36
CA LEU A 160 12.27 10.28 4.84
C LEU A 160 12.39 11.78 4.51
N VAL A 161 11.78 12.22 3.41
CA VAL A 161 11.76 13.65 3.03
C VAL A 161 10.59 14.37 3.70
N ASP A 162 9.37 13.86 3.50
CA ASP A 162 8.14 14.53 3.96
C ASP A 162 8.01 14.51 5.49
N GLY A 163 8.56 13.47 6.13
CA GLY A 163 8.65 13.39 7.59
C GLY A 163 9.44 14.53 8.22
N GLN A 164 10.40 15.12 7.51
CA GLN A 164 11.15 16.29 7.99
C GLN A 164 10.24 17.52 8.07
N TYR A 165 9.30 17.71 7.12
CA TYR A 165 8.30 18.79 7.21
C TYR A 165 7.39 18.62 8.42
N VAL A 166 7.01 17.37 8.73
CA VAL A 166 6.21 17.06 9.93
C VAL A 166 6.99 17.43 11.20
N LEU A 167 8.28 17.09 11.27
CA LEU A 167 9.13 17.45 12.41
C LEU A 167 9.27 18.97 12.56
N MET A 168 9.43 19.69 11.45
CA MET A 168 9.46 21.16 11.47
C MET A 168 8.14 21.75 11.97
N ALA A 169 7.00 21.24 11.46
CA ALA A 169 5.69 21.68 11.90
C ALA A 169 5.42 21.37 13.39
N LEU A 170 5.92 20.24 13.90
CA LEU A 170 5.83 19.92 15.33
C LEU A 170 6.73 20.79 16.19
N ASN A 171 7.86 21.26 15.66
CA ASN A 171 8.76 22.14 16.38
C ASN A 171 8.19 23.56 16.54
N ASP A 172 7.48 24.05 15.53
CA ASP A 172 6.79 25.35 15.56
C ASP A 172 5.44 25.31 14.84
N PRO A 173 4.40 24.70 15.43
CA PRO A 173 3.12 24.42 14.76
C PRO A 173 2.33 25.67 14.39
N PHE A 174 2.63 26.83 15.01
CA PHE A 174 1.94 28.11 14.78
C PHE A 174 2.81 29.16 14.11
N ASN A 175 4.03 28.79 13.71
CA ASN A 175 5.03 29.71 13.12
C ASN A 175 5.28 30.95 13.97
N THR A 176 5.41 30.75 15.29
CA THR A 176 5.63 31.78 16.28
C THR A 176 7.09 31.91 16.73
N GLY A 177 7.98 31.12 16.14
CA GLY A 177 9.37 30.98 16.59
C GLY A 177 9.52 30.03 17.78
N ALA A 178 8.49 29.24 18.10
CA ALA A 178 8.58 28.22 19.12
C ALA A 178 9.60 27.14 18.75
N ASN A 179 10.35 26.66 19.74
CA ASN A 179 11.30 25.55 19.58
C ASN A 179 10.91 24.42 20.51
N LEU A 180 9.75 23.78 20.24
CA LEU A 180 9.15 22.79 21.12
C LEU A 180 9.98 21.51 21.24
N LEU A 181 10.75 21.17 20.21
CA LEU A 181 11.62 19.99 20.18
C LEU A 181 13.05 20.30 20.65
N GLY A 182 13.35 21.55 21.03
CA GLY A 182 14.68 21.97 21.46
C GLY A 182 15.75 21.85 20.35
N ARG A 183 15.34 21.95 19.07
CA ARG A 183 16.22 21.84 17.91
C ARG A 183 16.14 23.08 17.04
N ASP A 184 17.15 23.92 17.17
CA ASP A 184 17.31 25.07 16.28
C ASP A 184 17.78 24.64 14.90
N GLY A 185 17.35 25.38 13.86
CA GLY A 185 17.84 25.20 12.51
C GLY A 185 17.40 23.91 11.81
N LEU A 186 16.24 23.36 12.19
CA LEU A 186 15.64 22.27 11.43
C LEU A 186 15.34 22.73 10.01
N TYR A 187 15.84 22.00 9.01
CA TYR A 187 15.56 22.25 7.61
C TYR A 187 15.35 20.91 6.87
N VAL A 188 14.59 20.95 5.78
CA VAL A 188 14.38 19.79 4.94
C VAL A 188 15.58 19.61 4.01
N THR A 189 16.10 18.41 3.97
CA THR A 189 17.22 18.04 3.11
C THR A 189 16.97 16.73 2.39
N THR A 190 17.42 16.66 1.15
CA THR A 190 17.53 15.43 0.34
C THR A 190 18.98 15.00 0.17
N GLY A 191 19.92 15.72 0.81
CA GLY A 191 21.36 15.49 0.67
C GLY A 191 21.81 14.09 1.03
N PHE A 192 21.07 13.40 1.90
CA PHE A 192 21.35 12.02 2.26
C PHE A 192 21.20 11.03 1.08
N PHE A 193 20.45 11.37 0.04
CA PHE A 193 20.38 10.56 -1.20
C PHE A 193 21.67 10.63 -2.03
N ASN A 194 22.52 11.62 -1.81
CA ASN A 194 23.80 11.77 -2.53
C ASN A 194 24.93 10.91 -1.91
N HIS A 195 24.69 10.26 -0.78
CA HIS A 195 25.67 9.41 -0.11
C HIS A 195 25.39 7.93 -0.42
N ARG A 196 26.38 7.24 -0.98
CA ARG A 196 26.27 5.82 -1.35
C ARG A 196 25.82 4.92 -0.20
N GLU A 197 26.37 5.11 0.98
CA GLU A 197 26.04 4.26 2.15
C GLU A 197 24.60 4.49 2.62
N THR A 198 24.12 5.72 2.60
CA THR A 198 22.73 6.02 2.95
C THR A 198 21.76 5.42 1.95
N MET A 199 22.04 5.55 0.65
CA MET A 199 21.24 4.92 -0.41
C MET A 199 21.24 3.40 -0.27
N ARG A 200 22.38 2.80 0.03
CA ARG A 200 22.47 1.36 0.29
C ARG A 200 21.61 0.94 1.48
N MET A 201 21.62 1.70 2.59
CA MET A 201 20.78 1.42 3.75
C MET A 201 19.30 1.52 3.41
N ILE A 202 18.88 2.54 2.64
CA ILE A 202 17.48 2.69 2.20
C ILE A 202 17.06 1.48 1.37
N TRP A 203 17.84 1.09 0.38
CA TRP A 203 17.55 -0.06 -0.48
C TRP A 203 17.49 -1.38 0.29
N LEU A 204 18.42 -1.61 1.20
CA LEU A 204 18.40 -2.81 2.06
C LEU A 204 17.18 -2.82 2.98
N SER A 205 16.77 -1.66 3.51
CA SER A 205 15.55 -1.54 4.32
C SER A 205 14.30 -1.85 3.50
N GLN A 206 14.20 -1.33 2.26
CA GLN A 206 13.11 -1.65 1.36
C GLN A 206 13.05 -3.15 1.04
N ALA A 207 14.20 -3.74 0.68
CA ALA A 207 14.29 -5.17 0.41
C ALA A 207 13.91 -6.02 1.63
N LEU A 208 14.37 -5.65 2.83
CA LEU A 208 14.04 -6.34 4.08
C LEU A 208 12.54 -6.29 4.36
N VAL A 209 11.90 -5.13 4.20
CA VAL A 209 10.45 -4.98 4.40
C VAL A 209 9.66 -5.86 3.42
N ILE A 210 10.08 -5.90 2.14
CA ILE A 210 9.44 -6.75 1.13
C ILE A 210 9.59 -8.23 1.49
N VAL A 211 10.79 -8.67 1.87
CA VAL A 211 11.03 -10.06 2.32
C VAL A 211 10.18 -10.39 3.54
N ALA A 212 10.12 -9.50 4.53
CA ALA A 212 9.30 -9.70 5.72
C ALA A 212 7.79 -9.80 5.41
N GLY A 213 7.32 -9.14 4.34
CA GLY A 213 5.94 -9.25 3.87
C GLY A 213 5.61 -10.60 3.21
N HIS A 214 6.63 -11.39 2.85
CA HIS A 214 6.44 -12.72 2.24
C HIS A 214 6.48 -13.86 3.28
N VAL A 215 6.96 -13.61 4.48
CA VAL A 215 7.10 -14.57 5.59
C VAL A 215 5.97 -14.41 6.59
#